data_5f6bb78c4bfbff6029d30f4b3ec49d1a
#
_entry.id   5f6bb78c4bfbff6029d30f4b3ec49d1a
#
_cell.length_a   1.000
_cell.length_b   1.000
_cell.length_c   1.000
_cell.angle_alpha   90.00
_cell.angle_beta   90.00
_cell.angle_gamma   90.00
#
_symmetry.space_group_name_H-M   'P 1'
#
loop_
_entity.id
_entity.type
_entity.pdbx_description
1 polymer ?
#
loop_
_entity_poly.entity_id
_entity_poly.type
_entity_poly.pdbx_seq_one_letter_code
_entity_poly.pdbx_strand_id
1 'polypeptide(L)'
;CRYCQAHTANSAQKNNVSEEKIKAVFEFEKSDLFSDQEKAALRVAVHAGMVPNAVEAEHMSELLAHFSEKQTVEVVAVISLFGFLNRWNDTMATTLENSPKSFAKDQLAAHGWVAGKHE
;
A
#
# COMPACT_ATOMS: atom_id res chain seq x y z
N CYS A 1 1.92 -3.83 -8.62
CA CYS A 1 1.35 -2.98 -9.69
C CYS A 1 1.90 -1.56 -9.57
N ARG A 2 2.73 -1.14 -10.54
CA ARG A 2 3.38 0.18 -10.56
C ARG A 2 2.38 1.32 -10.71
N TYR A 3 1.32 1.10 -11.49
CA TYR A 3 0.19 2.02 -11.61
C TYR A 3 -0.44 2.31 -10.25
N CYS A 4 -0.79 1.26 -9.50
CA CYS A 4 -1.43 1.42 -8.20
C CYS A 4 -0.51 2.09 -7.16
N GLN A 5 0.78 1.77 -7.16
CA GLN A 5 1.76 2.45 -6.29
C GLN A 5 1.79 3.96 -6.53
N ALA A 6 1.83 4.39 -7.80
CA ALA A 6 1.86 5.79 -8.15
C ALA A 6 0.57 6.52 -7.70
N HIS A 7 -0.58 5.93 -7.97
CA HIS A 7 -1.87 6.51 -7.59
C HIS A 7 -2.06 6.59 -6.08
N THR A 8 -1.75 5.52 -5.35
CA THR A 8 -1.92 5.51 -3.89
C THR A 8 -0.96 6.46 -3.19
N ALA A 9 0.29 6.54 -3.63
CA ALA A 9 1.25 7.49 -3.09
C ALA A 9 0.83 8.95 -3.33
N ASN A 10 0.42 9.28 -4.56
CA ASN A 10 -0.08 10.60 -4.89
C ASN A 10 -1.38 10.95 -4.13
N SER A 11 -2.27 9.98 -3.96
CA SER A 11 -3.49 10.15 -3.16
C SER A 11 -3.19 10.36 -1.67
N ALA A 12 -2.25 9.60 -1.11
CA ALA A 12 -1.83 9.77 0.27
C ALA A 12 -1.30 11.18 0.54
N GLN A 13 -0.46 11.71 -0.34
CA GLN A 13 0.06 13.07 -0.24
C GLN A 13 -1.08 14.11 -0.30
N LYS A 14 -2.05 13.94 -1.21
CA LYS A 14 -3.23 14.83 -1.30
C LYS A 14 -4.13 14.76 -0.05
N ASN A 15 -4.05 13.68 0.71
CA ASN A 15 -4.73 13.50 2.00
C ASN A 15 -3.81 13.81 3.20
N ASN A 16 -2.81 14.68 3.01
CA ASN A 16 -1.92 15.20 4.04
C ASN A 16 -1.00 14.17 4.71
N VAL A 17 -0.71 13.05 4.06
CA VAL A 17 0.38 12.18 4.48
C VAL A 17 1.69 12.80 4.01
N SER A 18 2.66 12.93 4.89
CA SER A 18 3.96 13.52 4.54
C SER A 18 4.72 12.65 3.53
N GLU A 19 5.50 13.31 2.67
CA GLU A 19 6.32 12.61 1.68
C GLU A 19 7.34 11.66 2.33
N GLU A 20 7.87 12.04 3.49
CA GLU A 20 8.77 11.20 4.27
C GLU A 20 8.09 9.89 4.68
N LYS A 21 6.86 9.96 5.18
CA LYS A 21 6.09 8.78 5.57
C LYS A 21 5.72 7.91 4.35
N ILE A 22 5.38 8.53 3.22
CA ILE A 22 5.10 7.81 1.97
C ILE A 22 6.34 7.03 1.51
N LYS A 23 7.52 7.62 1.54
CA LYS A 23 8.80 6.95 1.21
C LYS A 23 9.10 5.80 2.17
N ALA A 24 8.87 6.03 3.48
CA ALA A 24 9.19 5.07 4.52
C ALA A 24 8.27 3.84 4.54
N VAL A 25 7.17 3.81 3.75
CA VAL A 25 6.23 2.68 3.76
C VAL A 25 6.86 1.34 3.39
N PHE A 26 7.91 1.35 2.56
CA PHE A 26 8.64 0.13 2.19
C PHE A 26 9.50 -0.45 3.34
N GLU A 27 9.74 0.35 4.37
CA GLU A 27 10.53 0.01 5.56
C GLU A 27 9.75 0.29 6.85
N PHE A 28 8.42 0.22 6.80
CA PHE A 28 7.53 0.64 7.89
C PHE A 28 7.85 0.00 9.23
N GLU A 29 8.32 -1.25 9.24
CA GLU A 29 8.67 -1.96 10.48
C GLU A 29 9.76 -1.25 11.28
N LYS A 30 10.73 -0.65 10.60
CA LYS A 30 11.90 0.02 11.21
C LYS A 30 11.69 1.52 11.40
N SER A 31 10.60 2.06 10.86
CA SER A 31 10.35 3.50 10.85
C SER A 31 9.53 3.93 12.07
N ASP A 32 9.95 5.01 12.72
CA ASP A 32 9.21 5.65 13.80
C ASP A 32 8.05 6.55 13.31
N LEU A 33 7.90 6.67 11.99
CA LEU A 33 6.81 7.44 11.38
C LEU A 33 5.47 6.72 11.40
N PHE A 34 5.46 5.42 11.72
CA PHE A 34 4.25 4.60 11.78
C PHE A 34 3.95 4.20 13.22
N SER A 35 2.70 4.40 13.65
CA SER A 35 2.21 3.90 14.93
C SER A 35 2.11 2.37 14.94
N ASP A 36 2.03 1.75 16.11
CA ASP A 36 1.83 0.30 16.25
C ASP A 36 0.53 -0.14 15.56
N GLN A 37 -0.52 0.69 15.65
CA GLN A 37 -1.78 0.47 14.94
C GLN A 37 -1.59 0.41 13.42
N GLU A 38 -0.86 1.36 12.85
CA GLU A 38 -0.56 1.39 11.41
C GLU A 38 0.31 0.21 10.99
N LYS A 39 1.32 -0.15 11.80
CA LYS A 39 2.18 -1.31 11.53
C LYS A 39 1.38 -2.61 11.52
N ALA A 40 0.44 -2.80 12.46
CA ALA A 40 -0.43 -3.97 12.46
C ALA A 40 -1.24 -4.10 11.17
N ALA A 41 -1.84 -3.00 10.69
CA ALA A 41 -2.58 -3.00 9.43
C ALA A 41 -1.69 -3.26 8.21
N LEU A 42 -0.48 -2.67 8.18
CA LEU A 42 0.47 -2.86 7.10
C LEU A 42 1.03 -4.29 7.04
N ARG A 43 1.25 -4.95 8.20
CA ARG A 43 1.63 -6.37 8.25
C ARG A 43 0.58 -7.26 7.62
N VAL A 44 -0.68 -7.07 7.99
CA VAL A 44 -1.79 -7.81 7.35
C VAL A 44 -1.83 -7.53 5.85
N ALA A 45 -1.67 -6.27 5.42
CA ALA A 45 -1.67 -5.92 4.00
C ALA A 45 -0.55 -6.60 3.21
N VAL A 46 0.67 -6.65 3.75
CA VAL A 46 1.81 -7.33 3.11
C VAL A 46 1.56 -8.82 2.98
N HIS A 47 1.15 -9.49 4.07
CA HIS A 47 0.94 -10.93 4.07
C HIS A 47 -0.28 -11.37 3.24
N ALA A 48 -1.35 -10.56 3.26
CA ALA A 48 -2.53 -10.80 2.42
C ALA A 48 -2.26 -10.59 0.92
N GLY A 49 -1.27 -9.76 0.59
CA GLY A 49 -0.83 -9.55 -0.80
C GLY A 49 0.06 -10.65 -1.36
N MET A 50 0.53 -11.57 -0.56
CA MET A 50 1.37 -12.69 -1.00
C MET A 50 0.57 -13.77 -1.72
N VAL A 51 1.24 -14.55 -2.55
CA VAL A 51 0.67 -15.71 -3.24
C VAL A 51 1.59 -16.92 -2.98
N PRO A 52 1.13 -17.90 -2.21
CA PRO A 52 -0.16 -17.97 -1.51
C PRO A 52 -0.29 -16.93 -0.41
N ASN A 53 -1.54 -16.64 0.01
CA ASN A 53 -1.81 -15.74 1.13
C ASN A 53 -1.10 -16.22 2.40
N ALA A 54 -0.36 -15.34 3.05
CA ALA A 54 0.50 -15.67 4.19
C ALA A 54 0.01 -15.03 5.52
N VAL A 55 -1.26 -14.65 5.59
CA VAL A 55 -1.85 -14.14 6.85
C VAL A 55 -2.02 -15.30 7.81
N GLU A 56 -1.44 -15.17 9.00
CA GLU A 56 -1.54 -16.12 10.10
C GLU A 56 -2.44 -15.55 11.23
N ALA A 57 -2.80 -16.42 12.18
CA ALA A 57 -3.67 -16.04 13.30
C ALA A 57 -3.11 -14.88 14.14
N GLU A 58 -1.79 -14.82 14.29
CA GLU A 58 -1.08 -13.78 15.04
C GLU A 58 -1.27 -12.40 14.39
N HIS A 59 -1.22 -12.30 13.07
CA HIS A 59 -1.46 -11.06 12.34
C HIS A 59 -2.87 -10.52 12.58
N MET A 60 -3.87 -11.40 12.58
CA MET A 60 -5.26 -11.02 12.85
C MET A 60 -5.48 -10.66 14.31
N SER A 61 -4.86 -11.37 15.25
CA SER A 61 -4.92 -11.05 16.68
C SER A 61 -4.33 -9.67 16.97
N GLU A 62 -3.20 -9.35 16.34
CA GLU A 62 -2.57 -8.04 16.48
C GLU A 62 -3.45 -6.94 15.89
N LEU A 63 -4.02 -7.16 14.71
CA LEU A 63 -4.94 -6.21 14.08
C LEU A 63 -6.15 -5.92 14.99
N LEU A 64 -6.77 -6.95 15.56
CA LEU A 64 -7.90 -6.84 16.46
C LEU A 64 -7.55 -6.19 17.82
N ALA A 65 -6.28 -6.21 18.23
CA ALA A 65 -5.84 -5.48 19.41
C ALA A 65 -5.86 -3.95 19.21
N HIS A 66 -5.77 -3.48 17.96
CA HIS A 66 -5.74 -2.05 17.62
C HIS A 66 -7.00 -1.53 16.95
N PHE A 67 -7.82 -2.40 16.37
CA PHE A 67 -9.01 -2.06 15.62
C PHE A 67 -10.24 -2.83 16.13
N SER A 68 -11.39 -2.20 16.10
CA SER A 68 -12.68 -2.91 16.31
C SER A 68 -12.92 -3.94 15.21
N GLU A 69 -13.82 -4.89 15.44
CA GLU A 69 -14.21 -5.87 14.42
C GLU A 69 -14.67 -5.19 13.13
N LYS A 70 -15.48 -4.13 13.24
CA LYS A 70 -15.95 -3.35 12.09
C LYS A 70 -14.77 -2.74 11.32
N GLN A 71 -13.86 -2.08 11.99
CA GLN A 71 -12.67 -1.48 11.38
C GLN A 71 -11.75 -2.54 10.75
N THR A 72 -11.61 -3.70 11.40
CA THR A 72 -10.86 -4.84 10.86
C THR A 72 -11.44 -5.29 9.52
N VAL A 73 -12.77 -5.41 9.42
CA VAL A 73 -13.44 -5.73 8.14
C VAL A 73 -13.19 -4.65 7.10
N GLU A 74 -13.22 -3.39 7.47
CA GLU A 74 -12.91 -2.26 6.56
C GLU A 74 -11.46 -2.31 6.05
N VAL A 75 -10.50 -2.60 6.92
CA VAL A 75 -9.08 -2.78 6.53
C VAL A 75 -8.94 -3.92 5.53
N VAL A 76 -9.53 -5.08 5.81
CA VAL A 76 -9.48 -6.25 4.91
C VAL A 76 -10.18 -5.96 3.59
N ALA A 77 -11.29 -5.23 3.62
CA ALA A 77 -12.01 -4.82 2.41
C ALA A 77 -11.15 -3.92 1.51
N VAL A 78 -10.42 -2.96 2.07
CA VAL A 78 -9.48 -2.11 1.32
C VAL A 78 -8.35 -2.94 0.72
N ILE A 79 -7.75 -3.84 1.48
CA ILE A 79 -6.71 -4.76 0.99
C ILE A 79 -7.23 -5.59 -0.19
N SER A 80 -8.45 -6.14 -0.07
CA SER A 80 -9.07 -6.97 -1.11
C SER A 80 -9.39 -6.17 -2.37
N LEU A 81 -9.90 -4.95 -2.21
CA LEU A 81 -10.15 -4.03 -3.33
C LEU A 81 -8.84 -3.73 -4.10
N PHE A 82 -7.77 -3.41 -3.39
CA PHE A 82 -6.48 -3.19 -4.04
C PHE A 82 -5.88 -4.47 -4.63
N GLY A 83 -6.13 -5.63 -4.04
CA GLY A 83 -5.79 -6.90 -4.64
C GLY A 83 -6.45 -7.13 -6.01
N PHE A 84 -7.73 -6.75 -6.14
CA PHE A 84 -8.44 -6.74 -7.42
C PHE A 84 -7.84 -5.71 -8.39
N LEU A 85 -7.71 -4.45 -7.95
CA LEU A 85 -7.19 -3.36 -8.79
C LEU A 85 -5.77 -3.60 -9.27
N ASN A 86 -4.92 -4.17 -8.43
CA ASN A 86 -3.55 -4.52 -8.79
C ASN A 86 -3.52 -5.52 -9.94
N ARG A 87 -4.31 -6.59 -9.87
CA ARG A 87 -4.39 -7.59 -10.94
C ARG A 87 -4.97 -6.99 -12.22
N TRP A 88 -6.06 -6.22 -12.09
CA TRP A 88 -6.71 -5.57 -13.23
C TRP A 88 -5.76 -4.63 -13.96
N ASN A 89 -5.27 -3.61 -13.28
CA ASN A 89 -4.44 -2.58 -13.89
C ASN A 89 -3.12 -3.14 -14.42
N ASP A 90 -2.52 -4.08 -13.69
CA ASP A 90 -1.25 -4.67 -14.13
C ASP A 90 -1.45 -5.60 -15.35
N THR A 91 -2.54 -6.35 -15.41
CA THR A 91 -2.87 -7.20 -16.57
C THR A 91 -3.21 -6.36 -17.80
N MET A 92 -4.01 -5.31 -17.64
CA MET A 92 -4.45 -4.44 -18.72
C MET A 92 -3.38 -3.43 -19.16
N ALA A 93 -2.27 -3.34 -18.45
CA ALA A 93 -1.22 -2.34 -18.66
C ALA A 93 -1.79 -0.90 -18.72
N THR A 94 -2.71 -0.58 -17.79
CA THR A 94 -3.39 0.73 -17.77
C THR A 94 -2.36 1.86 -17.79
N THR A 95 -2.49 2.80 -18.72
CA THR A 95 -1.56 3.92 -18.86
C THR A 95 -1.67 4.88 -17.67
N LEU A 96 -0.52 5.28 -17.12
CA LEU A 96 -0.44 6.24 -16.03
C LEU A 96 -0.67 7.67 -16.51
N GLU A 97 -1.51 8.38 -15.80
CA GLU A 97 -1.70 9.81 -15.97
C GLU A 97 -0.48 10.60 -15.47
N ASN A 98 -0.30 11.81 -16.01
CA ASN A 98 0.90 12.61 -15.78
C ASN A 98 1.14 12.94 -14.29
N SER A 99 0.10 13.29 -13.54
CA SER A 99 0.25 13.71 -12.13
C SER A 99 0.76 12.58 -11.23
N PRO A 100 0.12 11.40 -11.14
CA PRO A 100 0.65 10.31 -10.32
C PRO A 100 2.00 9.78 -10.83
N LYS A 101 2.24 9.80 -12.14
CA LYS A 101 3.50 9.38 -12.75
C LYS A 101 4.66 10.28 -12.32
N SER A 102 4.49 11.60 -12.40
CA SER A 102 5.50 12.56 -11.94
C SER A 102 5.78 12.41 -10.45
N PHE A 103 4.73 12.36 -9.64
CA PHE A 103 4.88 12.20 -8.19
C PHE A 103 5.65 10.91 -7.84
N ALA A 104 5.32 9.78 -8.47
CA ALA A 104 6.00 8.53 -8.20
C ALA A 104 7.46 8.54 -8.67
N LYS A 105 7.79 9.19 -9.78
CA LYS A 105 9.18 9.40 -10.21
C LYS A 105 9.99 10.16 -9.16
N ASP A 106 9.40 11.20 -8.57
CA ASP A 106 10.09 12.03 -7.60
C ASP A 106 10.23 11.35 -6.23
N GLN A 107 9.21 10.59 -5.81
CA GLN A 107 9.14 10.08 -4.44
C GLN A 107 9.51 8.60 -4.28
N LEU A 108 9.32 7.78 -5.31
CA LEU A 108 9.46 6.32 -5.20
C LEU A 108 10.63 5.74 -6.03
N ALA A 109 11.29 6.54 -6.86
CA ALA A 109 12.39 6.06 -7.71
C ALA A 109 13.55 5.48 -6.89
N ALA A 110 13.85 6.05 -5.72
CA ALA A 110 14.89 5.57 -4.80
C ALA A 110 14.61 4.13 -4.31
N HIS A 111 13.32 3.71 -4.32
CA HIS A 111 12.89 2.35 -3.98
C HIS A 111 12.66 1.48 -5.23
N GLY A 112 13.26 1.84 -6.36
CA GLY A 112 13.22 1.07 -7.59
C GLY A 112 11.90 1.16 -8.36
N TRP A 113 11.08 2.18 -8.12
CA TRP A 113 9.87 2.40 -8.89
C TRP A 113 10.19 2.92 -10.29
N VAL A 114 9.62 2.30 -11.28
CA VAL A 114 9.60 2.74 -12.69
C VAL A 114 8.21 2.46 -13.26
N ALA A 115 7.72 3.29 -14.18
CA ALA A 115 6.39 3.11 -14.76
C ALA A 115 6.26 1.79 -15.55
N GLY A 116 7.32 1.38 -16.25
CA GLY A 116 7.33 0.13 -17.02
C GLY A 116 6.24 0.11 -18.08
N LYS A 117 5.45 -0.95 -18.11
CA LYS A 117 4.35 -1.12 -19.09
C LYS A 117 3.19 -0.13 -18.93
N HIS A 118 3.23 0.73 -17.92
CA HIS A 118 2.22 1.78 -17.66
C HIS A 118 2.63 3.16 -18.21
N GLU A 119 3.65 3.23 -19.09
CA GLU A 119 4.11 4.48 -19.74
C GLU A 119 3.05 5.16 -20.61
#